data_03942ec003b41efb8b1f6f2558ffb42f
#
_entry.id   03942ec003b41efb8b1f6f2558ffb42f
#
_cell.length_a   1.000
_cell.length_b   1.000
_cell.length_c   1.000
_cell.angle_alpha   90.00
_cell.angle_beta   90.00
_cell.angle_gamma   90.00
#
_symmetry.space_group_name_H-M   'P 1'
#
loop_
_entity.id
_entity.type
_entity.pdbx_description
1 polymer ?
#
loop_
_entity_poly.entity_id
_entity_poly.type
_entity_poly.pdbx_seq_one_letter_code
_entity_poly.pdbx_strand_id
1 'polypeptide(L)'
;MKKSFIWMLAALAGVTMVSCSSDDDGPSAGPTVGITAVQVTPSGSAKSYACVIKQDAMTIENTNDSVDWDVVDASLGKTKVIATATLGAKVYYNDVEVGTQGVEVNASSPVTLVAKDNNGNSKSYTLKVVKAKVASGADMIKKASTFTNFPSGLIDYDMTFFNGKFYAITTSLSGSGEVKTENYQLFSSEDGLNWTEVDYKTDATDLTLPEGQTNYVIGGEGARLAVFNGRMYILGGARTKGNDKYGNEAEVDWGMPSINYWRSVSTADGETFKCDTLGMKVLDHEGLESDGLYELSSAYFNVATIKDKMFIQGGYYFGFGMAQGARRYAYTTDGKNWNAVTPTSSDPDFDVTRRNAASFFTFKGKLWCVGGFTNYIGSQNYMRTNVYSSADGLTWEKAGELTGAPAMYHAKVIAGDDVAFMIGGEYVDADGSTHVLSNKVYRTTDGVNWTEVTTVPSNFEGVRGSAGVALGNTAFIFGGNKTAISDMWGFPLGASDVFSTDTWIKLIK
;
A
#
# COMPACT_ATOMS: atom_id res chain seq x y z
N MET A 1 -30.92 2.39 22.57
CA MET A 1 -31.44 3.60 21.91
C MET A 1 -31.56 3.33 20.44
N LYS A 2 -32.77 2.92 20.00
CA LYS A 2 -33.09 2.61 18.59
C LYS A 2 -33.94 3.76 18.08
N LYS A 3 -33.38 4.64 17.23
CA LYS A 3 -34.13 5.61 16.41
C LYS A 3 -33.15 6.39 15.54
N SER A 4 -32.79 5.90 14.36
CA SER A 4 -32.16 6.68 13.26
C SER A 4 -32.08 5.88 11.96
N PHE A 5 -33.10 5.07 11.61
CA PHE A 5 -33.05 4.27 10.35
C PHE A 5 -34.29 4.41 9.46
N ILE A 6 -35.08 5.49 9.58
CA ILE A 6 -36.38 5.59 8.86
C ILE A 6 -36.47 6.76 7.87
N TRP A 7 -35.42 7.52 7.59
CA TRP A 7 -35.52 8.71 6.74
C TRP A 7 -34.89 8.60 5.33
N MET A 8 -34.48 7.43 4.88
CA MET A 8 -33.88 7.27 3.54
C MET A 8 -34.78 6.59 2.48
N LEU A 9 -36.03 6.29 2.80
CA LEU A 9 -36.95 5.65 1.85
C LEU A 9 -37.90 6.63 1.11
N ALA A 10 -37.83 7.93 1.39
CA ALA A 10 -38.80 8.90 0.85
C ALA A 10 -38.35 9.65 -0.42
N ALA A 11 -37.13 9.42 -0.92
CA ALA A 11 -36.63 10.14 -2.10
C ALA A 11 -36.83 9.40 -3.45
N LEU A 12 -37.50 8.24 -3.45
CA LEU A 12 -37.75 7.45 -4.69
C LEU A 12 -39.13 7.69 -5.32
N ALA A 13 -39.93 8.62 -4.81
CA ALA A 13 -41.33 8.85 -5.26
C ALA A 13 -41.48 10.24 -5.90
N GLY A 14 -40.68 10.56 -6.91
CA GLY A 14 -40.75 11.86 -7.56
C GLY A 14 -40.49 11.82 -9.08
N VAL A 15 -40.99 10.82 -9.82
CA VAL A 15 -41.11 10.92 -11.28
C VAL A 15 -42.56 11.15 -11.61
N THR A 16 -42.91 12.40 -11.89
CA THR A 16 -44.20 12.81 -12.40
C THR A 16 -44.45 12.16 -13.76
N MET A 17 -45.49 11.36 -13.83
CA MET A 17 -46.04 10.88 -15.08
C MET A 17 -46.70 12.06 -15.82
N VAL A 18 -46.16 12.45 -16.92
CA VAL A 18 -46.91 13.30 -17.89
C VAL A 18 -47.85 12.37 -18.63
N SER A 19 -49.13 12.46 -18.32
CA SER A 19 -50.21 11.85 -19.08
C SER A 19 -50.52 12.72 -20.27
N CYS A 20 -50.19 12.24 -21.47
CA CYS A 20 -50.85 12.73 -22.69
C CYS A 20 -52.00 11.78 -23.02
N SER A 21 -53.23 12.28 -22.92
CA SER A 21 -54.40 11.63 -23.42
C SER A 21 -54.49 11.85 -24.94
N SER A 22 -54.52 10.78 -25.71
CA SER A 22 -55.11 10.72 -27.03
C SER A 22 -55.76 9.36 -27.21
N ASP A 23 -57.06 9.36 -27.38
CA ASP A 23 -57.89 8.20 -27.69
C ASP A 23 -57.45 7.62 -29.03
N ASP A 24 -56.92 6.38 -28.99
CA ASP A 24 -56.92 5.50 -30.13
C ASP A 24 -56.91 4.05 -29.64
N ASP A 25 -57.99 3.32 -29.94
CA ASP A 25 -58.22 1.92 -29.60
C ASP A 25 -57.28 0.99 -30.40
N GLY A 26 -55.99 0.95 -30.01
CA GLY A 26 -55.04 -0.10 -30.39
C GLY A 26 -54.90 -1.14 -29.28
N PRO A 27 -54.47 -2.39 -29.57
CA PRO A 27 -54.34 -3.42 -28.56
C PRO A 27 -53.38 -2.94 -27.46
N SER A 28 -53.89 -2.86 -26.24
CA SER A 28 -53.12 -2.51 -25.03
C SER A 28 -51.81 -3.31 -24.98
N ALA A 29 -50.70 -2.66 -25.30
CA ALA A 29 -49.40 -3.21 -25.07
C ALA A 29 -49.29 -3.47 -23.55
N GLY A 30 -49.27 -4.73 -23.15
CA GLY A 30 -49.06 -5.11 -21.74
C GLY A 30 -47.84 -4.44 -21.15
N PRO A 31 -47.73 -4.32 -19.84
CA PRO A 31 -46.64 -3.61 -19.19
C PRO A 31 -45.31 -4.13 -19.70
N THR A 32 -44.56 -3.25 -20.39
CA THR A 32 -43.25 -3.60 -20.96
C THR A 32 -42.28 -3.89 -19.81
N VAL A 33 -41.71 -5.10 -19.78
CA VAL A 33 -40.68 -5.49 -18.84
C VAL A 33 -39.48 -4.54 -18.94
N GLY A 34 -39.02 -4.01 -17.81
CA GLY A 34 -37.85 -3.11 -17.79
C GLY A 34 -37.34 -2.83 -16.38
N ILE A 35 -36.12 -2.32 -16.31
CA ILE A 35 -35.50 -1.81 -15.06
C ILE A 35 -35.89 -0.34 -14.94
N THR A 36 -36.35 0.08 -13.75
CA THR A 36 -36.84 1.43 -13.47
C THR A 36 -35.92 2.28 -12.64
N ALA A 37 -35.13 1.66 -11.76
CA ALA A 37 -34.09 2.35 -10.98
C ALA A 37 -32.93 1.42 -10.67
N VAL A 38 -31.72 1.97 -10.62
CA VAL A 38 -30.50 1.29 -10.17
C VAL A 38 -29.65 2.23 -9.35
N GLN A 39 -29.14 1.72 -8.25
CA GLN A 39 -28.12 2.35 -7.42
C GLN A 39 -26.93 1.40 -7.27
N VAL A 40 -25.72 1.96 -7.25
CA VAL A 40 -24.46 1.23 -7.04
C VAL A 40 -23.72 1.80 -5.84
N THR A 41 -23.20 0.93 -4.99
CA THR A 41 -22.41 1.30 -3.82
C THR A 41 -21.13 0.48 -3.83
N PRO A 42 -19.97 1.04 -4.24
CA PRO A 42 -18.68 0.36 -4.15
C PRO A 42 -18.35 -0.02 -2.71
N SER A 43 -17.66 -1.14 -2.50
CA SER A 43 -17.21 -1.57 -1.17
C SER A 43 -16.40 -0.47 -0.48
N GLY A 44 -16.62 -0.28 0.83
CA GLY A 44 -15.99 0.78 1.62
C GLY A 44 -16.52 2.20 1.35
N SER A 45 -17.42 2.40 0.34
CA SER A 45 -18.06 3.69 0.12
C SER A 45 -19.27 3.87 1.05
N ALA A 46 -19.33 5.01 1.75
CA ALA A 46 -20.53 5.42 2.48
C ALA A 46 -21.63 5.99 1.58
N LYS A 47 -21.30 6.28 0.31
CA LYS A 47 -22.16 6.90 -0.68
C LYS A 47 -22.67 5.86 -1.68
N SER A 48 -23.98 5.93 -1.98
CA SER A 48 -24.60 5.23 -3.11
C SER A 48 -24.76 6.18 -4.28
N TYR A 49 -24.53 5.70 -5.49
CA TYR A 49 -24.55 6.48 -6.72
C TYR A 49 -25.73 6.03 -7.58
N ALA A 50 -26.57 6.99 -7.97
CA ALA A 50 -27.74 6.72 -8.82
C ALA A 50 -27.34 6.54 -10.28
N CYS A 51 -27.99 5.60 -10.95
CA CYS A 51 -27.74 5.31 -12.36
C CYS A 51 -28.86 5.84 -13.28
N VAL A 52 -28.47 6.30 -14.44
CA VAL A 52 -29.38 6.66 -15.56
C VAL A 52 -29.60 5.41 -16.40
N ILE A 53 -30.86 5.13 -16.69
CA ILE A 53 -31.26 3.98 -17.52
C ILE A 53 -31.72 4.48 -18.87
N LYS A 54 -31.05 4.03 -19.92
CA LYS A 54 -31.43 4.29 -21.31
C LYS A 54 -32.19 3.07 -21.83
N GLN A 55 -33.51 3.14 -21.81
CA GLN A 55 -34.42 2.03 -22.13
C GLN A 55 -34.24 1.50 -23.57
N ASP A 56 -34.03 2.40 -24.54
CA ASP A 56 -33.85 2.04 -25.93
C ASP A 56 -32.49 1.39 -26.22
N ALA A 57 -31.44 1.89 -25.57
CA ALA A 57 -30.08 1.36 -25.70
C ALA A 57 -29.82 0.17 -24.77
N MET A 58 -30.72 -0.11 -23.83
CA MET A 58 -30.54 -1.14 -22.77
C MET A 58 -29.25 -0.97 -21.98
N THR A 59 -28.88 0.29 -21.67
CA THR A 59 -27.71 0.62 -20.90
C THR A 59 -28.06 1.34 -19.60
N ILE A 60 -27.25 1.11 -18.58
CA ILE A 60 -27.38 1.67 -17.24
C ILE A 60 -26.00 2.25 -16.88
N GLU A 61 -25.94 3.55 -16.62
CA GLU A 61 -24.70 4.23 -16.28
C GLU A 61 -24.96 5.31 -15.23
N ASN A 62 -24.05 5.44 -14.26
CA ASN A 62 -24.10 6.50 -13.22
C ASN A 62 -23.47 7.82 -13.70
N THR A 63 -23.77 8.25 -14.92
CA THR A 63 -23.13 9.42 -15.57
C THR A 63 -23.45 10.75 -14.90
N ASN A 64 -24.64 10.89 -14.28
CA ASN A 64 -25.04 12.11 -13.56
C ASN A 64 -24.58 12.12 -12.09
N ASP A 65 -24.20 10.96 -11.56
CA ASP A 65 -23.71 10.76 -10.20
C ASP A 65 -22.52 9.78 -10.25
N SER A 66 -21.41 10.23 -10.82
CA SER A 66 -20.23 9.39 -11.02
C SER A 66 -19.60 9.02 -9.69
N VAL A 67 -19.11 7.78 -9.59
CA VAL A 67 -18.31 7.33 -8.42
C VAL A 67 -17.13 8.27 -8.23
N ASP A 68 -16.86 8.65 -7.00
CA ASP A 68 -15.76 9.56 -6.68
C ASP A 68 -14.43 8.99 -7.19
N TRP A 69 -13.57 9.86 -7.73
CA TRP A 69 -12.35 9.46 -8.42
C TRP A 69 -11.36 8.70 -7.51
N ASP A 70 -11.44 8.93 -6.20
CA ASP A 70 -10.59 8.34 -5.17
C ASP A 70 -11.02 6.93 -4.71
N VAL A 71 -12.20 6.45 -5.15
CA VAL A 71 -12.62 5.08 -4.90
C VAL A 71 -11.72 4.12 -5.67
N VAL A 72 -11.09 3.18 -4.96
CA VAL A 72 -10.18 2.21 -5.57
C VAL A 72 -10.90 1.26 -6.51
N ASP A 73 -10.24 0.82 -7.57
CA ASP A 73 -10.85 -0.10 -8.54
C ASP A 73 -11.21 -1.46 -7.93
N ALA A 74 -10.48 -1.90 -6.90
CA ALA A 74 -10.83 -3.10 -6.14
C ALA A 74 -12.20 -2.97 -5.43
N SER A 75 -12.57 -1.77 -4.97
CA SER A 75 -13.90 -1.50 -4.42
C SER A 75 -15.01 -1.62 -5.46
N LEU A 76 -14.72 -1.36 -6.73
CA LEU A 76 -15.64 -1.63 -7.84
C LEU A 76 -15.83 -3.13 -8.08
N GLY A 77 -14.81 -3.95 -7.78
CA GLY A 77 -14.88 -5.40 -7.83
C GLY A 77 -15.89 -6.02 -6.86
N LYS A 78 -16.27 -5.25 -5.82
CA LYS A 78 -17.26 -5.62 -4.79
C LYS A 78 -18.31 -4.52 -4.66
N THR A 79 -19.02 -4.24 -5.75
CA THR A 79 -20.07 -3.20 -5.78
C THR A 79 -21.41 -3.80 -5.43
N LYS A 80 -22.06 -3.26 -4.40
CA LYS A 80 -23.45 -3.58 -4.11
C LYS A 80 -24.37 -2.88 -5.12
N VAL A 81 -25.22 -3.63 -5.79
CA VAL A 81 -26.23 -3.14 -6.74
C VAL A 81 -27.60 -3.36 -6.15
N ILE A 82 -28.41 -2.30 -6.09
CA ILE A 82 -29.84 -2.33 -5.80
C ILE A 82 -30.58 -1.92 -7.05
N ALA A 83 -31.60 -2.69 -7.45
CA ALA A 83 -32.37 -2.40 -8.66
C ALA A 83 -33.85 -2.68 -8.47
N THR A 84 -34.67 -1.87 -9.13
CA THR A 84 -36.13 -2.06 -9.23
C THR A 84 -36.55 -2.22 -10.68
N ALA A 85 -37.61 -2.96 -10.90
CA ALA A 85 -38.19 -3.20 -12.20
C ALA A 85 -39.61 -2.61 -12.33
N THR A 86 -40.17 -2.64 -13.51
CA THR A 86 -41.59 -2.36 -13.77
C THR A 86 -42.49 -3.28 -12.95
N LEU A 87 -43.71 -2.84 -12.69
CA LEU A 87 -44.68 -3.59 -11.89
C LEU A 87 -44.87 -5.03 -12.42
N GLY A 88 -44.74 -6.01 -11.54
CA GLY A 88 -44.85 -7.43 -11.87
C GLY A 88 -43.56 -8.05 -12.40
N ALA A 89 -42.48 -7.31 -12.53
CA ALA A 89 -41.17 -7.82 -12.93
C ALA A 89 -40.18 -7.74 -11.79
N LYS A 90 -39.08 -8.53 -11.89
CA LYS A 90 -37.95 -8.56 -10.96
C LYS A 90 -36.64 -8.39 -11.74
N VAL A 91 -35.59 -7.92 -11.07
CA VAL A 91 -34.25 -7.81 -11.64
C VAL A 91 -33.38 -8.95 -11.15
N TYR A 92 -32.54 -9.49 -12.03
CA TYR A 92 -31.62 -10.60 -11.73
C TYR A 92 -30.20 -10.27 -12.19
N TYR A 93 -29.24 -10.77 -11.44
CA TYR A 93 -27.84 -10.86 -11.81
C TYR A 93 -27.38 -12.31 -11.62
N ASN A 94 -26.91 -12.96 -12.67
CA ASN A 94 -26.52 -14.39 -12.65
C ASN A 94 -27.60 -15.28 -11.99
N ASP A 95 -28.86 -15.07 -12.37
CA ASP A 95 -30.05 -15.75 -11.83
C ASP A 95 -30.35 -15.51 -10.32
N VAL A 96 -29.60 -14.64 -9.65
CA VAL A 96 -29.90 -14.19 -8.30
C VAL A 96 -30.76 -12.93 -8.37
N GLU A 97 -31.88 -12.90 -7.63
CA GLU A 97 -32.78 -11.72 -7.58
C GLU A 97 -32.06 -10.53 -6.94
N VAL A 98 -32.01 -9.41 -7.67
CA VAL A 98 -31.51 -8.11 -7.20
C VAL A 98 -32.68 -7.37 -6.57
N GLY A 99 -32.95 -7.62 -5.31
CA GLY A 99 -34.03 -6.90 -4.58
C GLY A 99 -33.53 -5.65 -3.87
N THR A 100 -34.33 -5.16 -2.93
CA THR A 100 -34.00 -4.01 -2.08
C THR A 100 -32.80 -4.26 -1.13
N GLN A 101 -32.44 -5.52 -0.93
CA GLN A 101 -31.23 -5.89 -0.17
C GLN A 101 -29.98 -5.76 -1.03
N GLY A 102 -30.12 -5.77 -2.37
CA GLY A 102 -29.06 -5.69 -3.31
C GLY A 102 -28.21 -6.97 -3.41
N VAL A 103 -27.41 -7.06 -4.47
CA VAL A 103 -26.42 -8.10 -4.68
C VAL A 103 -25.04 -7.49 -4.90
N GLU A 104 -23.99 -8.21 -4.53
CA GLU A 104 -22.62 -7.82 -4.83
C GLU A 104 -22.26 -8.26 -6.25
N VAL A 105 -21.68 -7.36 -7.03
CA VAL A 105 -21.23 -7.60 -8.39
C VAL A 105 -19.80 -7.08 -8.58
N ASN A 106 -19.08 -7.67 -9.51
CA ASN A 106 -17.82 -7.09 -9.97
C ASN A 106 -18.11 -6.05 -11.07
N ALA A 107 -18.23 -4.78 -10.67
CA ALA A 107 -18.48 -3.64 -11.55
C ALA A 107 -17.21 -2.94 -12.06
N SER A 108 -16.03 -3.52 -11.90
CA SER A 108 -14.80 -3.05 -12.56
C SER A 108 -14.84 -3.25 -14.08
N SER A 109 -15.77 -4.09 -14.54
CA SER A 109 -16.14 -4.26 -15.96
C SER A 109 -17.66 -4.22 -16.09
N PRO A 110 -18.22 -3.97 -17.31
CA PRO A 110 -19.65 -3.96 -17.52
C PRO A 110 -20.31 -5.29 -17.13
N VAL A 111 -21.43 -5.24 -16.41
CA VAL A 111 -22.22 -6.40 -15.97
C VAL A 111 -23.61 -6.40 -16.56
N THR A 112 -24.20 -7.59 -16.74
CA THR A 112 -25.55 -7.73 -17.28
C THR A 112 -26.57 -7.88 -16.15
N LEU A 113 -27.59 -7.01 -16.14
CA LEU A 113 -28.79 -7.13 -15.31
C LEU A 113 -29.97 -7.53 -16.20
N VAL A 114 -30.81 -8.44 -15.73
CA VAL A 114 -31.96 -8.95 -16.49
C VAL A 114 -33.25 -8.66 -15.75
N ALA A 115 -34.16 -7.90 -16.36
CA ALA A 115 -35.53 -7.81 -15.88
C ALA A 115 -36.34 -8.99 -16.42
N LYS A 116 -37.12 -9.70 -15.57
CA LYS A 116 -37.99 -10.81 -15.95
C LYS A 116 -39.34 -10.62 -15.29
N ASP A 117 -40.46 -10.88 -16.06
CA ASP A 117 -41.80 -10.93 -15.51
C ASP A 117 -42.25 -12.38 -15.24
N ASN A 118 -43.42 -12.53 -14.65
CA ASN A 118 -44.01 -13.85 -14.35
C ASN A 118 -44.50 -14.59 -15.59
N ASN A 119 -44.57 -13.92 -16.75
CA ASN A 119 -45.01 -14.50 -18.01
C ASN A 119 -43.86 -15.04 -18.87
N GLY A 120 -42.62 -14.91 -18.35
CA GLY A 120 -41.42 -15.36 -19.06
C GLY A 120 -40.79 -14.30 -19.98
N ASN A 121 -41.37 -13.08 -20.05
CA ASN A 121 -40.74 -12.01 -20.80
C ASN A 121 -39.49 -11.51 -20.06
N SER A 122 -38.44 -11.20 -20.80
CA SER A 122 -37.21 -10.71 -20.21
C SER A 122 -36.55 -9.62 -21.07
N LYS A 123 -35.79 -8.72 -20.38
CA LYS A 123 -35.04 -7.66 -21.04
C LYS A 123 -33.68 -7.51 -20.31
N SER A 124 -32.59 -7.57 -21.07
CA SER A 124 -31.24 -7.47 -20.58
C SER A 124 -30.67 -6.07 -20.72
N TYR A 125 -29.99 -5.59 -19.67
CA TYR A 125 -29.34 -4.29 -19.61
C TYR A 125 -27.88 -4.44 -19.28
N THR A 126 -27.03 -3.61 -19.89
CA THR A 126 -25.61 -3.51 -19.54
C THR A 126 -25.41 -2.39 -18.52
N LEU A 127 -25.04 -2.73 -17.29
CA LEU A 127 -24.62 -1.78 -16.27
C LEU A 127 -23.13 -1.50 -16.40
N LYS A 128 -22.78 -0.22 -16.51
CA LYS A 128 -21.41 0.28 -16.49
C LYS A 128 -21.26 1.33 -15.40
N VAL A 129 -20.37 1.09 -14.46
CA VAL A 129 -20.03 2.06 -13.39
C VAL A 129 -18.96 3.01 -13.90
N VAL A 130 -19.22 4.30 -13.78
CA VAL A 130 -18.35 5.37 -14.24
C VAL A 130 -17.78 6.12 -13.04
N LYS A 131 -16.47 6.31 -13.02
CA LYS A 131 -15.79 7.17 -12.04
C LYS A 131 -15.74 8.61 -12.53
N ALA A 132 -15.83 9.55 -11.60
CA ALA A 132 -15.66 10.96 -11.88
C ALA A 132 -14.25 11.23 -12.46
N LYS A 133 -14.17 12.17 -13.38
CA LYS A 133 -12.87 12.72 -13.80
C LYS A 133 -12.36 13.61 -12.69
N VAL A 134 -11.04 13.56 -12.48
CA VAL A 134 -10.38 14.46 -11.52
C VAL A 134 -10.57 15.89 -11.95
N ALA A 135 -11.11 16.72 -11.05
CA ALA A 135 -11.19 18.15 -11.29
C ALA A 135 -9.78 18.77 -11.34
N SER A 136 -9.61 19.79 -12.17
CA SER A 136 -8.33 20.52 -12.22
C SER A 136 -7.94 21.04 -10.83
N GLY A 137 -6.75 20.69 -10.34
CA GLY A 137 -6.23 21.07 -9.04
C GLY A 137 -6.62 20.17 -7.85
N ALA A 138 -7.50 19.16 -8.02
CA ALA A 138 -7.91 18.26 -6.95
C ALA A 138 -7.26 16.88 -7.09
N ASP A 139 -6.01 16.82 -7.48
CA ASP A 139 -5.27 15.57 -7.74
C ASP A 139 -4.62 14.95 -6.49
N MET A 140 -4.75 15.60 -5.35
CA MET A 140 -4.37 15.09 -4.04
C MET A 140 -5.36 15.54 -2.98
N ILE A 141 -5.84 14.63 -2.15
CA ILE A 141 -6.79 14.91 -1.07
C ILE A 141 -6.43 14.13 0.19
N LYS A 142 -6.80 14.68 1.35
CA LYS A 142 -6.77 13.95 2.61
C LYS A 142 -8.03 13.10 2.73
N LYS A 143 -7.86 11.79 2.78
CA LYS A 143 -8.97 10.84 2.89
C LYS A 143 -9.45 10.69 4.33
N ALA A 144 -8.51 10.61 5.27
CA ALA A 144 -8.79 10.50 6.69
C ALA A 144 -7.64 11.03 7.53
N SER A 145 -7.94 11.41 8.78
CA SER A 145 -6.97 11.85 9.78
C SER A 145 -6.63 10.81 10.84
N THR A 146 -7.34 9.67 10.83
CA THR A 146 -7.17 8.62 11.84
C THR A 146 -7.50 7.27 11.23
N PHE A 147 -6.67 6.28 11.52
CA PHE A 147 -7.01 4.88 11.27
C PHE A 147 -7.94 4.39 12.37
N THR A 148 -9.00 3.68 12.01
CA THR A 148 -9.87 3.02 12.97
C THR A 148 -9.30 1.65 13.29
N ASN A 149 -9.24 1.30 14.58
CA ASN A 149 -8.72 0.02 15.08
C ASN A 149 -7.26 -0.27 14.72
N PHE A 150 -6.46 0.76 14.55
CA PHE A 150 -5.02 0.64 14.31
C PHE A 150 -4.25 0.84 15.63
N PRO A 151 -3.11 0.17 15.88
CA PRO A 151 -2.42 0.23 17.16
C PRO A 151 -1.92 1.63 17.48
N SER A 152 -1.97 1.98 18.76
CA SER A 152 -1.29 3.15 19.31
C SER A 152 0.16 2.81 19.66
N GLY A 153 1.00 3.83 19.85
CA GLY A 153 2.41 3.63 20.22
C GLY A 153 3.25 3.03 19.10
N LEU A 154 2.88 3.30 17.85
CA LEU A 154 3.66 2.87 16.68
C LEU A 154 5.09 3.38 16.76
N ILE A 155 6.04 2.50 16.41
CA ILE A 155 7.43 2.85 16.18
C ILE A 155 7.85 2.57 14.74
N ASP A 156 7.20 1.62 14.07
CA ASP A 156 7.39 1.35 12.64
C ASP A 156 6.17 0.66 12.04
N TYR A 157 5.99 0.81 10.74
CA TYR A 157 5.03 0.04 9.95
C TYR A 157 5.40 0.09 8.47
N ASP A 158 4.94 -0.91 7.73
CA ASP A 158 4.96 -0.90 6.27
C ASP A 158 3.63 -1.43 5.73
N MET A 159 3.25 -1.00 4.54
CA MET A 159 1.96 -1.34 3.95
C MET A 159 2.09 -1.78 2.50
N THR A 160 1.24 -2.73 2.11
CA THR A 160 1.10 -3.18 0.73
C THR A 160 -0.35 -3.48 0.39
N PHE A 161 -0.62 -3.75 -0.89
CA PHE A 161 -1.93 -4.17 -1.34
C PHE A 161 -1.82 -5.58 -1.95
N PHE A 162 -2.67 -6.49 -1.48
CA PHE A 162 -2.62 -7.88 -1.90
C PHE A 162 -4.03 -8.49 -1.86
N ASN A 163 -4.40 -9.25 -2.89
CA ASN A 163 -5.70 -9.95 -2.98
C ASN A 163 -6.91 -9.06 -2.64
N GLY A 164 -6.91 -7.82 -3.12
CA GLY A 164 -8.05 -6.90 -2.93
C GLY A 164 -8.09 -6.18 -1.59
N LYS A 165 -7.10 -6.33 -0.73
CA LYS A 165 -7.01 -5.67 0.58
C LYS A 165 -5.66 -4.96 0.76
N PHE A 166 -5.67 -3.91 1.57
CA PHE A 166 -4.45 -3.36 2.15
C PHE A 166 -4.01 -4.23 3.32
N TYR A 167 -2.72 -4.40 3.46
CA TYR A 167 -2.09 -5.06 4.61
C TYR A 167 -1.06 -4.12 5.22
N ALA A 168 -1.00 -4.09 6.55
CA ALA A 168 0.00 -3.36 7.30
C ALA A 168 0.68 -4.29 8.31
N ILE A 169 2.01 -4.37 8.25
CA ILE A 169 2.81 -4.94 9.33
C ILE A 169 3.25 -3.81 10.25
N THR A 170 3.02 -3.94 11.54
CA THR A 170 3.28 -2.87 12.51
C THR A 170 4.19 -3.35 13.63
N THR A 171 4.99 -2.43 14.14
CA THR A 171 5.67 -2.56 15.42
C THR A 171 5.19 -1.43 16.33
N SER A 172 4.71 -1.78 17.52
CA SER A 172 4.25 -0.82 18.50
C SER A 172 4.77 -1.12 19.89
N LEU A 173 4.90 -0.09 20.72
CA LEU A 173 5.30 -0.22 22.12
C LEU A 173 4.08 -0.11 23.02
N SER A 174 3.94 -1.06 23.94
CA SER A 174 2.96 -1.02 25.03
C SER A 174 3.67 -1.05 26.38
N GLY A 175 2.97 -0.62 27.43
CA GLY A 175 3.51 -0.54 28.79
C GLY A 175 3.82 0.90 29.21
N SER A 176 4.26 1.07 30.45
CA SER A 176 4.57 2.38 31.05
C SER A 176 5.89 2.34 31.79
N GLY A 177 6.60 3.47 31.80
CA GLY A 177 7.90 3.59 32.47
C GLY A 177 9.02 2.87 31.72
N GLU A 178 9.89 2.20 32.47
CA GLU A 178 11.05 1.50 31.91
C GLU A 178 10.71 0.14 31.29
N VAL A 179 9.52 -0.41 31.58
CA VAL A 179 9.08 -1.70 31.04
C VAL A 179 8.20 -1.44 29.82
N LYS A 180 8.78 -1.52 28.64
CA LYS A 180 8.08 -1.47 27.36
C LYS A 180 8.11 -2.84 26.71
N THR A 181 6.99 -3.23 26.12
CA THR A 181 6.85 -4.46 25.34
C THR A 181 6.62 -4.11 23.89
N GLU A 182 7.42 -4.68 23.01
CA GLU A 182 7.19 -4.59 21.57
C GLU A 182 6.09 -5.56 21.16
N ASN A 183 5.18 -5.06 20.33
CA ASN A 183 4.10 -5.85 19.72
C ASN A 183 4.29 -5.81 18.21
N TYR A 184 4.25 -6.97 17.59
CA TYR A 184 4.33 -7.16 16.14
C TYR A 184 3.00 -7.69 15.67
N GLN A 185 2.28 -6.90 14.85
CA GLN A 185 0.91 -7.21 14.48
C GLN A 185 0.72 -7.00 12.98
N LEU A 186 -0.12 -7.83 12.38
CA LEU A 186 -0.56 -7.70 11.00
C LEU A 186 -2.00 -7.23 10.98
N PHE A 187 -2.27 -6.21 10.20
CA PHE A 187 -3.62 -5.69 9.98
C PHE A 187 -4.00 -5.79 8.52
N SER A 188 -5.30 -5.91 8.25
CA SER A 188 -5.86 -5.79 6.91
C SER A 188 -6.99 -4.76 6.85
N SER A 189 -7.20 -4.18 5.67
CA SER A 189 -8.25 -3.20 5.41
C SER A 189 -8.72 -3.28 3.96
N GLU A 190 -10.02 -3.10 3.71
CA GLU A 190 -10.55 -3.00 2.34
C GLU A 190 -10.46 -1.58 1.78
N ASP A 191 -10.39 -0.56 2.64
CA ASP A 191 -10.44 0.86 2.26
C ASP A 191 -9.18 1.66 2.66
N GLY A 192 -8.24 1.04 3.41
CA GLY A 192 -7.05 1.68 3.95
C GLY A 192 -7.32 2.63 5.14
N LEU A 193 -8.55 2.61 5.70
CA LEU A 193 -8.99 3.46 6.80
C LEU A 193 -9.45 2.66 8.01
N ASN A 194 -10.25 1.63 7.76
CA ASN A 194 -10.80 0.75 8.78
C ASN A 194 -9.98 -0.53 8.79
N TRP A 195 -9.24 -0.73 9.87
CA TRP A 195 -8.30 -1.84 9.99
C TRP A 195 -8.83 -2.93 10.90
N THR A 196 -8.48 -4.16 10.59
CA THR A 196 -8.78 -5.33 11.41
C THR A 196 -7.50 -6.11 11.59
N GLU A 197 -7.16 -6.44 12.83
CA GLU A 197 -6.03 -7.32 13.12
C GLU A 197 -6.28 -8.69 12.49
N VAL A 198 -5.28 -9.22 11.83
CA VAL A 198 -5.32 -10.54 11.18
C VAL A 198 -4.93 -11.60 12.20
N ASP A 199 -5.87 -12.49 12.52
CA ASP A 199 -5.58 -13.70 13.28
C ASP A 199 -4.90 -14.72 12.36
N TYR A 200 -3.61 -14.52 12.14
CA TYR A 200 -2.83 -15.32 11.20
C TYR A 200 -2.40 -16.67 11.81
N LYS A 201 -2.25 -17.64 10.93
CA LYS A 201 -1.66 -18.94 11.24
C LYS A 201 -0.31 -19.06 10.56
N THR A 202 0.62 -19.77 11.19
CA THR A 202 1.91 -20.07 10.58
C THR A 202 2.05 -21.57 10.34
N ASP A 203 2.45 -21.93 9.13
CA ASP A 203 2.91 -23.26 8.82
C ASP A 203 4.36 -23.38 9.28
N ALA A 204 4.53 -23.97 10.45
CA ALA A 204 5.82 -24.17 11.12
C ALA A 204 6.36 -25.60 10.96
N THR A 205 5.92 -26.34 9.93
CA THR A 205 6.29 -27.75 9.74
C THR A 205 7.79 -27.99 9.68
N ASP A 206 8.54 -26.98 9.24
CA ASP A 206 10.01 -27.02 9.15
C ASP A 206 10.72 -26.32 10.33
N LEU A 207 9.96 -25.87 11.35
CA LEU A 207 10.48 -25.12 12.49
C LEU A 207 10.13 -25.80 13.81
N THR A 208 11.10 -25.87 14.73
CA THR A 208 10.84 -26.23 16.12
C THR A 208 10.38 -24.99 16.86
N LEU A 209 9.09 -24.93 17.22
CA LEU A 209 8.57 -23.87 18.06
C LEU A 209 8.78 -24.19 19.55
N PRO A 210 8.91 -23.18 20.41
CA PRO A 210 8.93 -23.36 21.87
C PRO A 210 7.68 -24.09 22.37
N GLU A 211 7.81 -24.80 23.48
CA GLU A 211 6.71 -25.53 24.09
C GLU A 211 5.52 -24.61 24.37
N GLY A 212 4.32 -25.00 23.90
CA GLY A 212 3.09 -24.24 24.05
C GLY A 212 2.84 -23.17 22.99
N GLN A 213 3.78 -22.92 22.06
CA GLN A 213 3.55 -22.04 20.91
C GLN A 213 3.01 -22.82 19.72
N THR A 214 1.93 -22.33 19.14
CA THR A 214 1.31 -22.88 17.93
C THR A 214 1.59 -22.05 16.68
N ASN A 215 1.97 -20.78 16.87
CA ASN A 215 2.23 -19.84 15.79
C ASN A 215 3.65 -19.26 15.92
N TYR A 216 4.25 -19.04 14.79
CA TYR A 216 5.51 -18.34 14.63
C TYR A 216 5.24 -16.84 14.50
N VAL A 217 5.93 -16.01 15.27
CA VAL A 217 5.76 -14.56 15.21
C VAL A 217 6.30 -14.02 13.88
N ILE A 218 5.45 -13.36 13.12
CA ILE A 218 5.82 -12.68 11.87
C ILE A 218 6.12 -11.19 12.13
N GLY A 219 6.96 -10.59 11.27
CA GLY A 219 7.33 -9.18 11.40
C GLY A 219 8.47 -8.95 12.42
N GLY A 220 8.61 -7.73 12.80
CA GLY A 220 9.66 -7.17 13.64
C GLY A 220 9.87 -5.71 13.27
N GLU A 221 10.60 -4.98 14.09
CA GLU A 221 10.94 -3.59 13.82
C GLU A 221 11.69 -3.46 12.48
N GLY A 222 11.22 -2.56 11.62
CA GLY A 222 11.82 -2.37 10.30
C GLY A 222 11.54 -3.48 9.29
N ALA A 223 10.58 -4.39 9.56
CA ALA A 223 10.12 -5.36 8.58
C ALA A 223 9.48 -4.67 7.36
N ARG A 224 9.56 -5.33 6.22
CA ARG A 224 9.01 -4.79 4.96
C ARG A 224 8.05 -5.77 4.31
N LEU A 225 7.01 -5.21 3.71
CA LEU A 225 6.03 -5.93 2.91
C LEU A 225 6.37 -5.86 1.43
N ALA A 226 6.23 -6.99 0.74
CA ALA A 226 6.38 -7.04 -0.71
C ALA A 226 5.35 -7.99 -1.32
N VAL A 227 4.95 -7.72 -2.56
CA VAL A 227 4.17 -8.66 -3.38
C VAL A 227 5.04 -9.12 -4.53
N PHE A 228 5.23 -10.42 -4.63
CA PHE A 228 6.08 -11.03 -5.64
C PHE A 228 5.57 -12.42 -6.00
N ASN A 229 5.56 -12.76 -7.30
CA ASN A 229 5.10 -14.06 -7.81
C ASN A 229 3.74 -14.51 -7.24
N GLY A 230 2.77 -13.56 -7.11
CA GLY A 230 1.43 -13.86 -6.63
C GLY A 230 1.33 -14.16 -5.12
N ARG A 231 2.35 -13.88 -4.35
CA ARG A 231 2.37 -14.02 -2.89
C ARG A 231 2.72 -12.69 -2.22
N MET A 232 2.20 -12.50 -1.02
CA MET A 232 2.66 -11.42 -0.13
C MET A 232 3.76 -11.96 0.78
N TYR A 233 4.83 -11.19 0.92
CA TYR A 233 5.99 -11.48 1.76
C TYR A 233 6.08 -10.48 2.90
N ILE A 234 6.47 -10.99 4.07
CA ILE A 234 6.96 -10.21 5.20
C ILE A 234 8.45 -10.53 5.34
N LEU A 235 9.29 -9.53 5.17
CA LEU A 235 10.73 -9.67 5.04
C LEU A 235 11.44 -9.00 6.22
N GLY A 236 12.43 -9.69 6.78
CA GLY A 236 13.30 -9.17 7.83
C GLY A 236 12.56 -8.78 9.10
N GLY A 237 12.99 -7.67 9.69
CA GLY A 237 12.52 -7.14 10.96
C GLY A 237 13.39 -7.58 12.15
N ALA A 238 13.85 -6.61 12.94
CA ALA A 238 14.58 -6.85 14.17
C ALA A 238 13.63 -7.07 15.34
N ARG A 239 14.07 -7.78 16.38
CA ARG A 239 13.28 -8.09 17.58
C ARG A 239 14.11 -8.02 18.83
N THR A 240 13.48 -7.61 19.93
CA THR A 240 14.07 -7.71 21.27
C THR A 240 13.90 -9.11 21.87
N LYS A 241 12.81 -9.79 21.49
CA LYS A 241 12.51 -11.17 21.88
C LYS A 241 12.05 -11.98 20.70
N GLY A 242 12.33 -13.25 20.68
CA GLY A 242 11.85 -14.18 19.67
C GLY A 242 12.74 -15.39 19.53
N ASN A 243 12.44 -16.20 18.53
CA ASN A 243 13.20 -17.41 18.28
C ASN A 243 14.45 -17.10 17.46
N ASP A 244 15.58 -17.68 17.87
CA ASP A 244 16.79 -17.69 17.07
C ASP A 244 16.60 -18.50 15.76
N LYS A 245 17.65 -18.64 14.95
CA LYS A 245 17.61 -19.44 13.71
C LYS A 245 17.27 -20.93 13.92
N TYR A 246 17.36 -21.42 15.14
CA TYR A 246 17.07 -22.81 15.50
C TYR A 246 15.70 -22.96 16.15
N GLY A 247 14.93 -21.88 16.29
CA GLY A 247 13.65 -21.87 16.99
C GLY A 247 13.75 -21.73 18.51
N ASN A 248 14.95 -21.53 19.07
CA ASN A 248 15.11 -21.32 20.51
C ASN A 248 14.72 -19.88 20.88
N GLU A 249 14.14 -19.74 22.07
CA GLU A 249 13.86 -18.41 22.60
C GLU A 249 15.18 -17.68 22.89
N ALA A 250 15.34 -16.50 22.31
CA ALA A 250 16.49 -15.65 22.53
C ALA A 250 16.03 -14.30 23.07
N GLU A 251 16.65 -13.86 24.13
CA GLU A 251 16.42 -12.56 24.76
C GLU A 251 17.71 -11.73 24.70
N VAL A 252 17.60 -10.43 24.51
CA VAL A 252 18.76 -9.56 24.41
C VAL A 252 18.99 -8.81 25.69
N ASP A 253 20.20 -8.91 26.24
CA ASP A 253 20.58 -8.35 27.53
C ASP A 253 20.58 -6.81 27.61
N TRP A 254 20.43 -6.07 26.54
CA TRP A 254 20.67 -4.61 26.47
C TRP A 254 19.48 -3.78 26.05
N GLY A 255 18.28 -4.35 25.97
CA GLY A 255 17.05 -3.61 25.57
C GLY A 255 17.04 -3.12 24.13
N MET A 256 18.01 -3.50 23.32
CA MET A 256 18.09 -3.19 21.89
C MET A 256 17.65 -4.41 21.07
N PRO A 257 16.93 -4.20 19.94
CA PRO A 257 16.57 -5.30 19.07
C PRO A 257 17.83 -5.94 18.51
N SER A 258 18.18 -7.15 18.91
CA SER A 258 19.40 -7.82 18.46
C SER A 258 19.17 -9.19 17.83
N ILE A 259 17.93 -9.62 17.72
CA ILE A 259 17.62 -10.84 16.98
C ILE A 259 17.49 -10.47 15.50
N ASN A 260 18.62 -10.53 14.83
CA ASN A 260 18.83 -10.01 13.47
C ASN A 260 18.87 -11.10 12.41
N TYR A 261 18.13 -12.20 12.60
CA TYR A 261 18.09 -13.21 11.57
C TYR A 261 17.21 -12.76 10.41
N TRP A 262 17.77 -12.89 9.21
CA TRP A 262 16.95 -12.72 8.01
C TRP A 262 15.79 -13.71 8.03
N ARG A 263 14.63 -13.21 7.69
CA ARG A 263 13.41 -14.01 7.51
C ARG A 263 12.70 -13.58 6.24
N SER A 264 12.23 -14.59 5.52
CA SER A 264 11.28 -14.42 4.45
C SER A 264 10.08 -15.32 4.77
N VAL A 265 8.97 -14.72 5.12
CA VAL A 265 7.70 -15.40 5.33
C VAL A 265 6.73 -14.98 4.26
N SER A 266 5.95 -15.91 3.71
CA SER A 266 5.03 -15.58 2.64
C SER A 266 3.66 -16.21 2.82
N THR A 267 2.67 -15.59 2.19
CA THR A 267 1.29 -16.07 2.16
C THR A 267 0.71 -15.94 0.77
N ALA A 268 -0.21 -16.85 0.43
CA ALA A 268 -1.01 -16.80 -0.79
C ALA A 268 -2.42 -16.25 -0.55
N ASP A 269 -2.90 -16.30 0.69
CA ASP A 269 -4.25 -15.91 1.09
C ASP A 269 -4.32 -14.67 2.00
N GLY A 270 -3.21 -14.28 2.62
CA GLY A 270 -3.12 -13.18 3.60
C GLY A 270 -3.39 -13.62 5.05
N GLU A 271 -3.63 -14.90 5.28
CA GLU A 271 -4.00 -15.45 6.60
C GLU A 271 -3.08 -16.57 7.06
N THR A 272 -2.64 -17.45 6.13
CA THR A 272 -1.74 -18.57 6.42
C THR A 272 -0.35 -18.26 5.88
N PHE A 273 0.62 -18.18 6.79
CA PHE A 273 2.00 -17.82 6.47
C PHE A 273 2.91 -19.02 6.56
N LYS A 274 3.78 -19.14 5.57
CA LYS A 274 4.86 -20.12 5.53
C LYS A 274 6.20 -19.40 5.72
N CYS A 275 7.06 -19.94 6.57
CA CYS A 275 8.44 -19.50 6.64
C CYS A 275 9.23 -20.12 5.49
N ASP A 276 9.57 -19.29 4.50
CA ASP A 276 10.31 -19.72 3.31
C ASP A 276 11.83 -19.76 3.56
N THR A 277 12.33 -18.84 4.39
CA THR A 277 13.76 -18.75 4.68
C THR A 277 14.00 -18.26 6.10
N LEU A 278 14.82 -18.99 6.85
CA LEU A 278 15.44 -18.60 8.10
C LEU A 278 16.94 -18.50 7.89
N GLY A 279 17.45 -17.30 8.02
CA GLY A 279 18.86 -17.03 7.77
C GLY A 279 19.16 -16.91 6.27
N MET A 280 20.23 -16.24 5.96
CA MET A 280 20.72 -16.06 4.59
C MET A 280 22.25 -16.19 4.64
N LYS A 281 22.80 -16.97 3.73
CA LYS A 281 24.24 -16.92 3.48
C LYS A 281 24.57 -15.60 2.81
N VAL A 282 25.58 -14.91 3.31
CA VAL A 282 26.04 -13.64 2.77
C VAL A 282 27.46 -13.80 2.30
N LEU A 283 27.77 -13.23 1.18
CA LEU A 283 29.15 -12.97 0.79
C LEU A 283 29.62 -11.71 1.54
N ASP A 284 30.75 -11.77 2.21
CA ASP A 284 31.37 -10.59 2.77
C ASP A 284 31.87 -9.64 1.65
N HIS A 285 32.47 -8.51 2.05
CA HIS A 285 33.01 -7.53 1.10
C HIS A 285 34.19 -8.06 0.25
N GLU A 286 34.73 -9.22 0.58
CA GLU A 286 35.81 -9.90 -0.14
C GLU A 286 35.28 -11.04 -1.03
N GLY A 287 33.95 -11.30 -1.00
CA GLY A 287 33.32 -12.37 -1.76
C GLY A 287 33.45 -13.76 -1.12
N LEU A 288 33.85 -13.83 0.15
CA LEU A 288 33.93 -15.06 0.90
C LEU A 288 32.59 -15.35 1.57
N GLU A 289 32.16 -16.63 1.54
CA GLU A 289 31.01 -17.06 2.34
C GLU A 289 31.35 -16.87 3.82
N SER A 290 30.74 -15.88 4.44
CA SER A 290 30.73 -15.81 5.90
C SER A 290 29.52 -16.59 6.43
N ASP A 291 29.65 -17.20 7.59
CA ASP A 291 28.49 -17.73 8.34
C ASP A 291 27.51 -16.62 8.78
N GLY A 292 27.58 -15.55 8.12
CA GLY A 292 26.99 -14.23 8.07
C GLY A 292 25.62 -13.99 8.63
N LEU A 293 25.37 -14.52 9.81
CA LEU A 293 24.16 -14.25 10.59
C LEU A 293 24.08 -12.79 11.04
N TYR A 294 25.23 -12.12 11.11
CA TYR A 294 25.36 -10.76 11.63
C TYR A 294 25.38 -9.68 10.56
N GLU A 295 25.43 -10.07 9.30
CA GLU A 295 25.75 -9.12 8.24
C GLU A 295 24.59 -8.74 7.34
N LEU A 296 23.40 -9.33 7.47
CA LEU A 296 22.24 -8.91 6.70
C LEU A 296 21.52 -7.78 7.38
N SER A 297 21.15 -6.82 6.55
CA SER A 297 20.17 -5.83 6.92
C SER A 297 18.88 -6.54 7.30
N SER A 298 18.53 -6.52 8.56
CA SER A 298 17.32 -7.14 9.06
C SER A 298 16.19 -6.14 9.24
N ALA A 299 16.48 -4.84 9.18
CA ALA A 299 15.51 -3.78 9.44
C ALA A 299 15.66 -2.59 8.50
N TYR A 300 14.55 -1.93 8.17
CA TYR A 300 14.48 -0.66 7.43
C TYR A 300 15.15 -0.65 6.04
N PHE A 301 15.34 -1.81 5.44
CA PHE A 301 15.85 -1.94 4.08
C PHE A 301 14.77 -1.58 3.05
N ASN A 302 15.21 -1.27 1.85
CA ASN A 302 14.33 -1.07 0.72
C ASN A 302 14.03 -2.40 0.02
N VAL A 303 12.82 -2.52 -0.52
CA VAL A 303 12.40 -3.64 -1.36
C VAL A 303 11.87 -3.10 -2.67
N ALA A 304 12.32 -3.68 -3.79
CA ALA A 304 11.75 -3.41 -5.10
C ALA A 304 11.81 -4.65 -5.99
N THR A 305 10.87 -4.76 -6.91
CA THR A 305 10.78 -5.88 -7.85
C THR A 305 11.03 -5.39 -9.27
N ILE A 306 11.79 -6.14 -10.04
CA ILE A 306 11.96 -5.91 -11.47
C ILE A 306 12.01 -7.25 -12.20
N LYS A 307 11.20 -7.38 -13.25
CA LYS A 307 11.08 -8.63 -14.02
C LYS A 307 10.78 -9.81 -13.08
N ASP A 308 11.64 -10.80 -13.07
CA ASP A 308 11.56 -12.05 -12.30
C ASP A 308 12.32 -11.99 -10.97
N LYS A 309 12.74 -10.81 -10.51
CA LYS A 309 13.56 -10.65 -9.30
C LYS A 309 12.94 -9.68 -8.31
N MET A 310 13.05 -10.02 -7.04
CA MET A 310 12.80 -9.13 -5.90
C MET A 310 14.14 -8.82 -5.23
N PHE A 311 14.44 -7.53 -5.09
CA PHE A 311 15.70 -7.04 -4.51
C PHE A 311 15.47 -6.42 -3.15
N ILE A 312 16.47 -6.56 -2.27
CA ILE A 312 16.64 -5.77 -1.06
C ILE A 312 17.89 -4.91 -1.17
N GLN A 313 17.85 -3.71 -0.60
CA GLN A 313 18.94 -2.74 -0.64
C GLN A 313 19.03 -1.97 0.67
N GLY A 314 20.24 -1.81 1.20
CA GLY A 314 20.55 -1.00 2.38
C GLY A 314 19.92 -1.55 3.67
N GLY A 315 19.48 -0.63 4.54
CA GLY A 315 18.87 -0.90 5.82
C GLY A 315 19.87 -0.88 6.98
N TYR A 316 19.43 -1.40 8.12
CA TYR A 316 20.22 -1.40 9.34
C TYR A 316 20.33 -2.81 9.93
N TYR A 317 21.46 -3.09 10.54
CA TYR A 317 21.60 -4.20 11.46
C TYR A 317 21.90 -3.68 12.87
N PHE A 318 21.52 -4.44 13.85
CA PHE A 318 21.76 -4.12 15.25
C PHE A 318 22.85 -5.03 15.78
N GLY A 319 23.90 -4.46 16.26
CA GLY A 319 25.02 -5.22 16.81
C GLY A 319 25.83 -4.37 17.77
N PHE A 320 26.39 -5.00 18.79
CA PHE A 320 27.22 -4.33 19.83
C PHE A 320 26.51 -3.14 20.52
N GLY A 321 25.18 -3.22 20.67
CA GLY A 321 24.38 -2.16 21.28
C GLY A 321 24.18 -0.91 20.41
N MET A 322 24.45 -0.99 19.12
CA MET A 322 24.28 0.13 18.17
C MET A 322 23.60 -0.32 16.88
N ALA A 323 22.77 0.56 16.32
CA ALA A 323 22.29 0.42 14.97
C ALA A 323 23.39 0.84 13.98
N GLN A 324 23.65 0.03 12.98
CA GLN A 324 24.64 0.32 11.95
C GLN A 324 24.02 0.18 10.56
N GLY A 325 24.35 1.11 9.67
CA GLY A 325 23.95 1.05 8.28
C GLY A 325 24.55 -0.18 7.58
N ALA A 326 23.71 -0.96 6.93
CA ALA A 326 24.13 -2.16 6.24
C ALA A 326 24.56 -1.86 4.80
N ARG A 327 25.66 -2.46 4.39
CA ARG A 327 26.15 -2.41 2.99
C ARG A 327 25.63 -3.64 2.26
N ARG A 328 24.32 -3.67 1.97
CA ARG A 328 23.67 -4.91 1.54
C ARG A 328 22.95 -4.75 0.23
N TYR A 329 23.06 -5.80 -0.55
CA TYR A 329 22.35 -5.94 -1.81
C TYR A 329 22.15 -7.42 -2.10
N ALA A 330 20.91 -7.85 -2.15
CA ALA A 330 20.57 -9.23 -2.44
C ALA A 330 19.29 -9.31 -3.27
N TYR A 331 19.11 -10.42 -3.97
CA TYR A 331 17.89 -10.68 -4.71
C TYR A 331 17.43 -12.14 -4.58
N THR A 332 16.17 -12.34 -4.89
CA THR A 332 15.56 -13.66 -5.05
C THR A 332 14.73 -13.72 -6.32
N THR A 333 14.61 -14.92 -6.91
CA THR A 333 13.68 -15.20 -8.02
C THR A 333 12.48 -16.03 -7.59
N ASP A 334 12.51 -16.61 -6.39
CA ASP A 334 11.47 -17.49 -5.87
C ASP A 334 10.93 -17.06 -4.49
N GLY A 335 11.49 -15.99 -3.90
CA GLY A 335 11.15 -15.50 -2.56
C GLY A 335 11.75 -16.33 -1.41
N LYS A 336 12.40 -17.44 -1.74
CA LYS A 336 12.92 -18.42 -0.78
C LYS A 336 14.45 -18.42 -0.76
N ASN A 337 15.05 -18.54 -1.92
CA ASN A 337 16.49 -18.57 -2.08
C ASN A 337 17.00 -17.17 -2.40
N TRP A 338 17.80 -16.62 -1.51
CA TRP A 338 18.36 -15.28 -1.66
C TRP A 338 19.82 -15.33 -2.06
N ASN A 339 20.19 -14.50 -3.02
CA ASN A 339 21.52 -14.37 -3.53
C ASN A 339 22.07 -13.00 -3.15
N ALA A 340 23.02 -12.98 -2.23
CA ALA A 340 23.80 -11.78 -1.96
C ALA A 340 24.75 -11.52 -3.14
N VAL A 341 24.75 -10.28 -3.63
CA VAL A 341 25.55 -9.91 -4.81
C VAL A 341 26.20 -8.56 -4.61
N THR A 342 27.34 -8.38 -5.25
CA THR A 342 27.97 -7.08 -5.43
C THR A 342 27.62 -6.58 -6.82
N PRO A 343 26.67 -5.63 -6.95
CA PRO A 343 26.33 -5.07 -8.25
C PRO A 343 27.51 -4.26 -8.82
N THR A 344 27.59 -4.17 -10.12
CA THR A 344 28.66 -3.51 -10.84
C THR A 344 28.23 -2.19 -11.46
N SER A 345 29.16 -1.25 -11.60
CA SER A 345 28.98 -0.02 -12.35
C SER A 345 30.32 0.42 -12.94
N SER A 346 30.28 1.12 -14.06
CA SER A 346 31.46 1.79 -14.64
C SER A 346 31.75 3.14 -13.94
N ASP A 347 30.84 3.65 -13.12
CA ASP A 347 31.04 4.88 -12.35
C ASP A 347 31.92 4.58 -11.11
N PRO A 348 33.08 5.24 -10.96
CA PRO A 348 33.95 5.04 -9.80
C PRO A 348 33.32 5.49 -8.48
N ASP A 349 32.33 6.37 -8.53
CA ASP A 349 31.59 6.86 -7.35
C ASP A 349 30.35 6.02 -7.01
N PHE A 350 30.20 4.86 -7.65
CA PHE A 350 29.07 3.98 -7.42
C PHE A 350 28.94 3.54 -5.97
N ASP A 351 27.79 3.83 -5.38
CA ASP A 351 27.57 3.65 -3.95
C ASP A 351 26.19 3.07 -3.54
N VAL A 352 25.40 2.56 -4.51
CA VAL A 352 24.03 2.06 -4.26
C VAL A 352 23.98 1.07 -3.10
N THR A 353 24.96 0.19 -2.95
CA THR A 353 25.02 -0.78 -1.87
C THR A 353 25.32 -0.18 -0.48
N ARG A 354 25.79 1.07 -0.45
CA ARG A 354 26.19 1.77 0.77
C ARG A 354 25.19 2.82 1.20
N ARG A 355 24.14 3.06 0.40
CA ARG A 355 23.13 4.07 0.70
C ARG A 355 22.11 3.57 1.69
N ASN A 356 21.94 4.32 2.75
CA ASN A 356 20.86 4.13 3.71
C ASN A 356 19.72 5.08 3.38
N ALA A 357 18.49 4.65 3.67
CA ALA A 357 17.28 5.44 3.53
C ALA A 357 17.08 6.12 2.17
N ALA A 358 17.71 5.60 1.11
CA ALA A 358 17.48 6.04 -0.26
C ALA A 358 16.07 5.66 -0.72
N SER A 359 15.54 6.39 -1.68
CA SER A 359 14.39 5.94 -2.44
C SER A 359 14.84 4.90 -3.47
N PHE A 360 14.40 3.65 -3.27
CA PHE A 360 14.72 2.51 -4.14
C PHE A 360 13.41 1.95 -4.70
N PHE A 361 13.22 2.07 -6.00
CA PHE A 361 11.92 1.80 -6.62
C PHE A 361 12.04 1.37 -8.08
N THR A 362 10.97 0.80 -8.61
CA THR A 362 10.86 0.44 -10.03
C THR A 362 10.07 1.50 -10.79
N PHE A 363 10.63 1.98 -11.90
CA PHE A 363 9.99 2.95 -12.77
C PHE A 363 10.47 2.76 -14.21
N LYS A 364 9.52 2.79 -15.16
CA LYS A 364 9.81 2.59 -16.61
C LYS A 364 10.70 1.39 -16.91
N GLY A 365 10.41 0.26 -16.24
CA GLY A 365 11.12 -0.99 -16.45
C GLY A 365 12.56 -1.03 -15.95
N LYS A 366 12.97 -0.07 -15.12
CA LYS A 366 14.28 -0.04 -14.44
C LYS A 366 14.11 0.07 -12.94
N LEU A 367 15.07 -0.43 -12.18
CA LEU A 367 15.29 -0.06 -10.78
C LEU A 367 15.99 1.30 -10.72
N TRP A 368 15.64 2.08 -9.73
CA TRP A 368 16.19 3.40 -9.46
C TRP A 368 16.64 3.52 -8.01
N CYS A 369 17.74 4.23 -7.79
CA CYS A 369 18.24 4.60 -6.48
C CYS A 369 18.49 6.10 -6.45
N VAL A 370 17.73 6.83 -5.62
CA VAL A 370 17.71 8.30 -5.58
C VAL A 370 17.84 8.76 -4.13
N GLY A 371 18.66 9.78 -3.88
CA GLY A 371 18.84 10.34 -2.55
C GLY A 371 19.50 9.36 -1.57
N GLY A 372 19.11 9.46 -0.29
CA GLY A 372 19.74 8.72 0.79
C GLY A 372 21.09 9.30 1.20
N PHE A 373 21.77 8.61 2.09
CA PHE A 373 23.07 9.02 2.60
C PHE A 373 24.02 7.84 2.75
N THR A 374 25.33 8.13 2.83
CA THR A 374 26.35 7.13 3.17
C THR A 374 27.01 7.52 4.47
N ASN A 375 27.47 6.52 5.26
CA ASN A 375 28.07 6.65 6.58
C ASN A 375 27.09 7.19 7.64
N TYR A 376 26.93 8.52 7.76
CA TYR A 376 26.02 9.15 8.74
C TYR A 376 25.45 10.46 8.17
N ILE A 377 24.33 10.93 8.73
CA ILE A 377 23.58 12.10 8.24
C ILE A 377 24.03 13.45 8.85
N GLY A 378 25.08 13.49 9.61
CA GLY A 378 25.56 14.72 10.26
C GLY A 378 26.25 15.74 9.33
N SER A 379 26.24 15.52 8.01
CA SER A 379 26.87 16.43 7.06
C SER A 379 26.30 16.27 5.67
N GLN A 380 26.10 17.40 4.98
CA GLN A 380 25.71 17.41 3.57
C GLN A 380 26.65 16.60 2.68
N ASN A 381 27.94 16.45 3.06
CA ASN A 381 28.91 15.67 2.30
C ASN A 381 28.53 14.18 2.14
N TYR A 382 27.64 13.68 2.98
CA TYR A 382 27.19 12.28 2.90
C TYR A 382 25.82 12.14 2.23
N MET A 383 25.10 13.25 2.00
CA MET A 383 23.87 13.25 1.21
C MET A 383 24.19 12.94 -0.26
N ARG A 384 23.37 12.12 -0.90
CA ARG A 384 23.65 11.62 -2.25
C ARG A 384 22.75 12.27 -3.29
N THR A 385 23.37 12.96 -4.23
CA THR A 385 22.72 13.55 -5.40
C THR A 385 22.86 12.69 -6.65
N ASN A 386 23.87 11.80 -6.72
CA ASN A 386 24.01 10.87 -7.83
C ASN A 386 22.77 9.97 -7.93
N VAL A 387 22.16 9.92 -9.11
CA VAL A 387 21.02 9.04 -9.42
C VAL A 387 21.53 7.87 -10.23
N TYR A 388 21.18 6.67 -9.79
CA TYR A 388 21.53 5.43 -10.49
C TYR A 388 20.28 4.70 -10.96
N SER A 389 20.40 4.04 -12.12
CA SER A 389 19.37 3.15 -12.65
C SER A 389 19.95 1.83 -13.13
N SER A 390 19.14 0.76 -13.11
CA SER A 390 19.52 -0.56 -13.58
C SER A 390 18.36 -1.25 -14.29
N ALA A 391 18.63 -1.90 -15.42
CA ALA A 391 17.62 -2.67 -16.15
C ALA A 391 17.48 -4.12 -15.64
N ASP A 392 18.42 -4.60 -14.83
CA ASP A 392 18.47 -5.99 -14.34
C ASP A 392 18.71 -6.08 -12.82
N GLY A 393 19.01 -4.95 -12.16
CA GLY A 393 19.39 -4.87 -10.75
C GLY A 393 20.83 -5.28 -10.47
N LEU A 394 21.60 -5.71 -11.45
CA LEU A 394 22.95 -6.23 -11.27
C LEU A 394 24.02 -5.30 -11.86
N THR A 395 23.70 -4.67 -12.98
CA THR A 395 24.54 -3.69 -13.64
C THR A 395 23.88 -2.32 -13.54
N TRP A 396 24.58 -1.36 -12.96
CA TRP A 396 24.07 -0.02 -12.69
C TRP A 396 24.77 1.04 -13.51
N GLU A 397 23.99 2.00 -13.95
CA GLU A 397 24.44 3.16 -14.70
C GLU A 397 24.15 4.44 -13.91
N LYS A 398 25.07 5.39 -13.89
CA LYS A 398 24.77 6.74 -13.41
C LYS A 398 23.83 7.40 -14.41
N ALA A 399 22.58 7.61 -14.00
CA ALA A 399 21.56 8.25 -14.84
C ALA A 399 21.72 9.77 -14.87
N GLY A 400 22.33 10.35 -13.83
CA GLY A 400 22.57 11.79 -13.71
C GLY A 400 22.75 12.24 -12.26
N GLU A 401 22.59 13.55 -12.06
CA GLU A 401 22.53 14.19 -10.75
C GLU A 401 21.09 14.58 -10.45
N LEU A 402 20.63 14.36 -9.21
CA LEU A 402 19.32 14.78 -8.73
C LEU A 402 19.17 16.28 -8.88
N THR A 403 18.16 16.73 -9.61
CA THR A 403 17.85 18.14 -9.80
C THR A 403 16.40 18.44 -9.40
N GLY A 404 16.13 19.68 -8.97
CA GLY A 404 14.80 20.18 -8.67
C GLY A 404 14.18 19.70 -7.35
N ALA A 405 14.84 18.77 -6.66
CA ALA A 405 14.52 18.35 -5.30
C ALA A 405 15.81 18.26 -4.47
N PRO A 406 15.76 18.45 -3.15
CA PRO A 406 16.91 18.18 -2.28
C PRO A 406 17.23 16.68 -2.25
N ALA A 407 18.45 16.33 -1.86
CA ALA A 407 18.83 14.94 -1.58
C ALA A 407 18.10 14.48 -0.31
N MET A 408 17.01 13.76 -0.51
CA MET A 408 16.16 13.29 0.59
C MET A 408 16.55 11.89 1.04
N TYR A 409 16.30 11.62 2.30
CA TYR A 409 16.31 10.28 2.89
C TYR A 409 14.94 10.00 3.53
N HIS A 410 14.57 8.72 3.64
CA HIS A 410 13.26 8.26 4.08
C HIS A 410 12.06 8.86 3.31
N ALA A 411 12.27 9.30 2.07
CA ALA A 411 11.19 9.70 1.19
C ALA A 411 10.52 8.46 0.57
N LYS A 412 9.19 8.48 0.44
CA LYS A 412 8.47 7.44 -0.29
C LYS A 412 8.36 7.83 -1.75
N VAL A 413 8.81 6.97 -2.64
CA VAL A 413 8.54 7.12 -4.07
C VAL A 413 7.43 6.15 -4.48
N ILE A 414 6.43 6.68 -5.17
CA ILE A 414 5.34 5.91 -5.78
C ILE A 414 5.34 6.21 -7.27
N ALA A 415 5.50 5.18 -8.07
CA ALA A 415 5.60 5.28 -9.52
C ALA A 415 4.33 4.75 -10.19
N GLY A 416 3.81 5.52 -11.14
CA GLY A 416 2.91 5.07 -12.20
C GLY A 416 3.71 4.68 -13.44
N ASP A 417 3.03 4.51 -14.59
CA ASP A 417 3.68 4.10 -15.84
C ASP A 417 4.63 5.17 -16.39
N ASP A 418 4.20 6.42 -16.42
CA ASP A 418 4.91 7.53 -17.06
C ASP A 418 5.48 8.56 -16.09
N VAL A 419 5.06 8.55 -14.84
CA VAL A 419 5.43 9.53 -13.83
C VAL A 419 5.65 8.86 -12.48
N ALA A 420 6.67 9.32 -11.74
CA ALA A 420 6.89 8.95 -10.35
C ALA A 420 6.80 10.17 -9.45
N PHE A 421 6.32 9.97 -8.22
CA PHE A 421 6.18 10.99 -7.20
C PHE A 421 7.01 10.64 -5.98
N MET A 422 7.84 11.58 -5.53
CA MET A 422 8.58 11.53 -4.27
C MET A 422 7.80 12.32 -3.23
N ILE A 423 7.48 11.70 -2.10
CA ILE A 423 6.52 12.20 -1.12
C ILE A 423 7.18 12.25 0.24
N GLY A 424 7.12 13.40 0.90
CA GLY A 424 7.72 13.60 2.20
C GLY A 424 9.22 13.37 2.18
N GLY A 425 9.72 12.73 3.22
CA GLY A 425 11.14 12.51 3.45
C GLY A 425 11.76 13.62 4.30
N GLU A 426 13.04 13.53 4.47
CA GLU A 426 13.83 14.45 5.27
C GLU A 426 15.11 14.79 4.52
N TYR A 427 15.63 15.98 4.70
CA TYR A 427 16.87 16.46 4.11
C TYR A 427 17.64 17.32 5.09
N VAL A 428 18.93 17.49 4.84
CA VAL A 428 19.78 18.41 5.61
C VAL A 428 19.76 19.76 4.89
N ASP A 429 19.43 20.82 5.62
CA ASP A 429 19.33 22.18 5.08
C ASP A 429 20.70 22.74 4.68
N ALA A 430 20.70 23.90 4.04
CA ALA A 430 21.90 24.59 3.53
C ALA A 430 22.93 24.95 4.61
N ASP A 431 22.53 24.99 5.89
CA ASP A 431 23.43 25.15 7.02
C ASP A 431 24.28 23.91 7.31
N GLY A 432 23.96 22.77 6.69
CA GLY A 432 24.67 21.49 6.82
C GLY A 432 24.40 20.71 8.09
N SER A 433 23.47 21.17 8.92
CA SER A 433 23.20 20.56 10.25
C SER A 433 21.73 20.45 10.61
N THR A 434 20.85 21.29 10.04
CA THR A 434 19.42 21.26 10.35
C THR A 434 18.70 20.21 9.54
N HIS A 435 18.05 19.28 10.22
CA HIS A 435 17.22 18.24 9.61
C HIS A 435 15.80 18.77 9.41
N VAL A 436 15.32 18.70 8.17
CA VAL A 436 14.03 19.28 7.77
C VAL A 436 13.13 18.19 7.21
N LEU A 437 11.97 18.01 7.82
CA LEU A 437 10.90 17.17 7.27
C LEU A 437 10.24 17.86 6.08
N SER A 438 10.20 17.19 4.95
CA SER A 438 9.58 17.72 3.74
C SER A 438 8.05 17.57 3.78
N ASN A 439 7.34 18.67 3.62
CA ASN A 439 5.90 18.71 3.36
C ASN A 439 5.60 18.84 1.86
N LYS A 440 6.55 18.53 1.00
CA LYS A 440 6.45 18.68 -0.44
C LYS A 440 6.28 17.31 -1.12
N VAL A 441 5.72 17.38 -2.31
CA VAL A 441 5.67 16.28 -3.26
C VAL A 441 6.40 16.74 -4.50
N TYR A 442 7.29 15.90 -5.01
CA TYR A 442 8.01 16.14 -6.26
C TYR A 442 7.59 15.09 -7.29
N ARG A 443 7.59 15.46 -8.56
CA ARG A 443 7.30 14.56 -9.68
C ARG A 443 8.47 14.48 -10.64
N THR A 444 8.63 13.34 -11.26
CA THR A 444 9.58 13.13 -12.35
C THR A 444 8.97 12.29 -13.47
N THR A 445 9.47 12.48 -14.69
CA THR A 445 9.17 11.62 -15.84
C THR A 445 10.38 10.87 -16.34
N ASP A 446 11.57 11.13 -15.78
CA ASP A 446 12.84 10.55 -16.21
C ASP A 446 13.67 9.93 -15.05
N GLY A 447 13.21 10.10 -13.79
CA GLY A 447 13.88 9.60 -12.59
C GLY A 447 15.01 10.50 -12.07
N VAL A 448 15.44 11.51 -12.81
CA VAL A 448 16.59 12.39 -12.51
C VAL A 448 16.14 13.80 -12.20
N ASN A 449 15.31 14.37 -13.07
CA ASN A 449 14.82 15.73 -12.97
C ASN A 449 13.46 15.74 -12.25
N TRP A 450 13.42 16.37 -11.08
CA TRP A 450 12.24 16.42 -10.25
C TRP A 450 11.67 17.85 -10.22
N THR A 451 10.36 17.96 -10.22
CA THR A 451 9.67 19.25 -10.16
C THR A 451 8.68 19.23 -9.00
N GLU A 452 8.68 20.27 -8.19
CA GLU A 452 7.73 20.43 -7.09
C GLU A 452 6.29 20.47 -7.62
N VAL A 453 5.40 19.71 -7.00
CA VAL A 453 3.97 19.71 -7.29
C VAL A 453 3.31 20.82 -6.48
N THR A 454 2.81 21.83 -7.18
CA THR A 454 2.23 23.04 -6.54
C THR A 454 0.79 22.85 -6.06
N THR A 455 0.15 21.72 -6.40
CA THR A 455 -1.24 21.40 -6.03
C THR A 455 -1.36 20.57 -4.76
N VAL A 456 -0.27 20.45 -3.99
CA VAL A 456 -0.28 19.75 -2.69
C VAL A 456 -1.13 20.55 -1.70
N PRO A 457 -2.08 19.90 -0.99
CA PRO A 457 -2.89 20.59 0.01
C PRO A 457 -2.04 21.24 1.12
N SER A 458 -2.40 22.44 1.51
CA SER A 458 -1.63 23.23 2.51
C SER A 458 -1.58 22.57 3.91
N ASN A 459 -2.46 21.61 4.17
CA ASN A 459 -2.50 20.83 5.40
C ASN A 459 -1.74 19.49 5.29
N PHE A 460 -1.00 19.25 4.20
CA PHE A 460 -0.05 18.15 4.12
C PHE A 460 1.18 18.50 4.96
N GLU A 461 1.37 17.77 6.03
CA GLU A 461 2.46 17.99 6.97
C GLU A 461 3.74 17.28 6.51
N GLY A 462 4.89 17.76 6.94
CA GLY A 462 6.18 17.12 6.72
C GLY A 462 6.24 15.79 7.47
N VAL A 463 6.58 14.72 6.75
CA VAL A 463 6.70 13.37 7.28
C VAL A 463 7.83 12.62 6.60
N ARG A 464 8.45 11.68 7.31
CA ARG A 464 9.42 10.71 6.78
C ARG A 464 8.93 9.29 6.94
N GLY A 465 9.39 8.36 6.12
CA GLY A 465 9.07 6.94 6.26
C GLY A 465 7.57 6.63 6.08
N SER A 466 6.86 7.40 5.24
CA SER A 466 5.48 7.08 4.87
C SER A 466 5.42 5.73 4.16
N ALA A 467 4.35 4.97 4.41
CA ALA A 467 4.02 3.85 3.55
C ALA A 467 3.22 4.34 2.34
N GLY A 468 3.25 3.60 1.25
CA GLY A 468 2.49 4.00 0.07
C GLY A 468 2.34 2.87 -0.94
N VAL A 469 1.16 2.84 -1.57
CA VAL A 469 0.76 1.83 -2.54
C VAL A 469 0.15 2.49 -3.76
N ALA A 470 0.58 2.05 -4.95
CA ALA A 470 -0.05 2.43 -6.21
C ALA A 470 -1.15 1.42 -6.58
N LEU A 471 -2.36 1.90 -6.87
CA LEU A 471 -3.47 1.10 -7.35
C LEU A 471 -4.03 1.75 -8.62
N GLY A 472 -3.68 1.20 -9.77
CA GLY A 472 -4.02 1.79 -11.06
C GLY A 472 -3.45 3.22 -11.16
N ASN A 473 -4.30 4.19 -11.39
CA ASN A 473 -3.92 5.61 -11.52
C ASN A 473 -3.92 6.38 -10.18
N THR A 474 -4.01 5.71 -9.06
CA THR A 474 -4.13 6.33 -7.73
C THR A 474 -3.05 5.83 -6.80
N ALA A 475 -2.38 6.74 -6.12
CA ALA A 475 -1.48 6.45 -5.02
C ALA A 475 -2.20 6.64 -3.68
N PHE A 476 -2.07 5.67 -2.81
CA PHE A 476 -2.43 5.74 -1.40
C PHE A 476 -1.17 5.98 -0.60
N ILE A 477 -1.19 7.00 0.26
CA ILE A 477 -0.05 7.43 1.07
C ILE A 477 -0.53 7.40 2.52
N PHE A 478 0.16 6.64 3.34
CA PHE A 478 -0.22 6.37 4.72
C PHE A 478 0.81 6.94 5.68
N GLY A 479 0.36 7.79 6.58
CA GLY A 479 1.07 8.22 7.74
C GLY A 479 2.45 8.80 7.49
N GLY A 480 3.40 8.33 8.25
CA GLY A 480 4.78 8.77 8.32
C GLY A 480 5.13 9.34 9.70
N ASN A 481 6.40 9.46 9.98
CA ASN A 481 6.92 10.00 11.23
C ASN A 481 7.03 11.53 11.12
N LYS A 482 6.46 12.26 12.07
CA LYS A 482 6.48 13.73 12.16
C LYS A 482 7.68 14.25 12.95
N THR A 483 8.53 13.38 13.45
CA THR A 483 9.72 13.78 14.22
C THR A 483 10.94 13.70 13.32
N ALA A 484 11.69 14.78 13.20
CA ALA A 484 12.95 14.79 12.47
C ALA A 484 14.00 13.94 13.20
N ILE A 485 14.90 13.30 12.45
CA ILE A 485 15.97 12.51 13.03
C ILE A 485 16.96 13.46 13.71
N SER A 486 17.26 13.17 14.97
CA SER A 486 18.30 13.88 15.73
C SER A 486 19.59 13.05 15.86
N ASP A 487 19.55 11.80 15.48
CA ASP A 487 20.69 10.90 15.54
C ASP A 487 21.56 11.00 14.29
N MET A 488 22.84 11.23 14.47
CA MET A 488 23.82 11.37 13.38
C MET A 488 23.94 10.12 12.50
N TRP A 489 23.53 8.97 12.98
CA TRP A 489 23.56 7.70 12.22
C TRP A 489 22.32 7.50 11.35
N GLY A 490 21.36 8.42 11.44
CA GLY A 490 20.12 8.36 10.64
C GLY A 490 19.19 7.23 11.06
N PHE A 491 19.29 6.78 12.29
CA PHE A 491 18.43 5.74 12.80
C PHE A 491 16.99 6.25 12.95
N PRO A 492 16.01 5.56 12.36
CA PRO A 492 14.66 6.11 12.22
C PRO A 492 13.83 6.11 13.51
N LEU A 493 14.37 5.67 14.63
CA LEU A 493 13.62 5.51 15.88
C LEU A 493 14.01 6.47 16.99
N GLY A 494 12.98 6.94 17.67
CA GLY A 494 13.03 7.51 19.00
C GLY A 494 11.77 7.13 19.77
N ALA A 495 11.90 6.85 21.06
CA ALA A 495 10.75 6.58 21.94
C ALA A 495 9.76 7.76 22.02
N SER A 496 10.13 8.93 21.53
CA SER A 496 9.34 10.16 21.45
C SER A 496 8.78 10.45 20.05
N ASP A 497 8.97 9.54 19.10
CA ASP A 497 8.51 9.74 17.73
C ASP A 497 6.99 9.83 17.64
N VAL A 498 6.51 10.76 16.83
CA VAL A 498 5.09 11.00 16.61
C VAL A 498 4.73 10.56 15.19
N PHE A 499 3.92 9.52 15.09
CA PHE A 499 3.44 9.03 13.81
C PHE A 499 2.15 9.71 13.40
N SER A 500 2.07 10.08 12.13
CA SER A 500 0.82 10.49 11.50
C SER A 500 -0.03 9.27 11.18
N THR A 501 -1.33 9.38 11.40
CA THR A 501 -2.33 8.40 10.94
C THR A 501 -3.16 8.94 9.78
N ASP A 502 -2.65 9.98 9.11
CA ASP A 502 -3.30 10.55 7.94
C ASP A 502 -3.20 9.61 6.74
N THR A 503 -4.29 9.46 6.02
CA THR A 503 -4.33 8.83 4.71
C THR A 503 -4.55 9.88 3.65
N TRP A 504 -3.67 9.93 2.68
CA TRP A 504 -3.74 10.79 1.52
C TRP A 504 -3.92 9.97 0.26
N ILE A 505 -4.64 10.52 -0.69
CA ILE A 505 -4.84 9.92 -2.02
C ILE A 505 -4.38 10.92 -3.05
N LYS A 506 -3.54 10.45 -3.97
CA LYS A 506 -3.01 11.24 -5.07
C LYS A 506 -3.23 10.55 -6.40
N LEU A 507 -3.66 11.31 -7.40
CA LEU A 507 -3.67 10.84 -8.78
C LEU A 507 -2.23 10.77 -9.32
N ILE A 508 -1.86 9.62 -9.90
CA ILE A 508 -0.53 9.35 -10.47
C ILE A 508 -0.62 9.08 -11.99
N LYS A 509 -1.13 10.08 -12.72
CA LYS A 509 -1.14 10.07 -14.19
C LYS A 509 0.03 10.82 -14.74
#